data_dd7b25dc6348d3ba87b850d8d530d327
#
_entry.id   dd7b25dc6348d3ba87b850d8d530d327
#
_cell.length_a   1.000
_cell.length_b   1.000
_cell.length_c   1.000
_cell.angle_alpha   90.00
_cell.angle_beta   90.00
_cell.angle_gamma   90.00
#
_symmetry.space_group_name_H-M   'P 1'
#
loop_
_entity.id
_entity.type
_entity.pdbx_description
1 polymer ?
#
loop_
_entity_poly.entity_id
_entity_poly.type
_entity_poly.pdbx_seq_one_letter_code
_entity_poly.pdbx_strand_id
1 'polypeptide(L)'
;MAANVETMFYVRETPWHGLGTRVMEAPGSEDALELAGLNWKVRQEPIYTDNNLLIPGYKANVRDLDDKVLGVVTDRYKVVQNDEAFAFTDGLLGEGVRYETAGALLDGRKVWILARMPREFIINGEQISPYLVFSNTHDGSGAIKVAVTPIRVVCNNTLNLALSTAKRSWSMVHTGDVQGKMEEAKQTLFMAEKYMSRLGREFENLRKIELTDRQVMDYIKLLLPYENEDNSLHVRNINRLREDMQKRYFDAPDLKDVGNNAYRFAVSYTHLRAHETRHDLV
;
A
#
# COMPACT_ATOMS: atom_id res chain seq x y z
N MET A 1 2.23 0.94 17.70
CA MET A 1 3.33 1.40 16.82
C MET A 1 2.72 1.93 15.52
N ALA A 2 3.12 3.08 15.06
CA ALA A 2 2.52 3.76 13.89
C ALA A 2 2.61 2.98 12.57
N ALA A 3 3.55 2.04 12.42
CA ALA A 3 3.71 1.26 11.18
C ALA A 3 2.77 0.06 11.07
N ASN A 4 2.32 -0.50 12.19
CA ASN A 4 1.49 -1.71 12.29
C ASN A 4 2.06 -2.93 11.53
N VAL A 5 3.39 -3.00 11.37
CA VAL A 5 4.11 -4.08 10.70
C VAL A 5 4.45 -5.16 11.71
N GLU A 6 4.07 -6.41 11.42
CA GLU A 6 4.47 -7.60 12.18
C GLU A 6 5.74 -8.20 11.58
N THR A 7 5.70 -8.51 10.29
CA THR A 7 6.83 -9.05 9.53
C THR A 7 6.92 -8.37 8.17
N MET A 8 8.10 -8.24 7.62
CA MET A 8 8.32 -7.82 6.24
C MET A 8 9.75 -8.05 5.78
N PHE A 9 9.95 -8.08 4.47
CA PHE A 9 11.25 -7.78 3.86
C PHE A 9 11.17 -6.51 3.00
N TYR A 10 12.33 -5.94 2.70
CA TYR A 10 12.46 -4.81 1.79
C TYR A 10 13.78 -4.86 1.02
N VAL A 11 13.77 -4.35 -0.21
CA VAL A 11 14.93 -4.32 -1.08
C VAL A 11 15.68 -3.01 -0.90
N ARG A 12 16.98 -3.09 -0.62
CA ARG A 12 17.97 -1.99 -0.55
C ARG A 12 17.69 -0.92 0.49
N GLU A 13 16.67 -0.09 0.30
CA GLU A 13 16.39 1.08 1.14
C GLU A 13 15.60 0.73 2.37
N THR A 14 16.17 1.04 3.53
CA THR A 14 15.52 0.80 4.82
C THR A 14 14.30 1.73 4.99
N PRO A 15 13.11 1.18 5.30
CA PRO A 15 11.95 1.99 5.63
C PRO A 15 12.21 2.90 6.84
N TRP A 16 11.47 4.01 6.92
CA TRP A 16 11.60 5.00 8.01
C TRP A 16 11.43 4.41 9.41
N HIS A 17 10.70 3.32 9.57
CA HIS A 17 10.46 2.66 10.87
C HIS A 17 11.52 1.61 11.22
N GLY A 18 12.44 1.27 10.31
CA GLY A 18 13.55 0.35 10.55
C GLY A 18 13.18 -1.12 10.77
N LEU A 19 11.91 -1.51 10.56
CA LEU A 19 11.44 -2.88 10.76
C LEU A 19 11.62 -3.71 9.48
N GLY A 20 11.83 -5.03 9.66
CA GLY A 20 11.89 -6.01 8.58
C GLY A 20 13.30 -6.44 8.19
N THR A 21 13.36 -7.40 7.27
CA THR A 21 14.62 -7.98 6.76
C THR A 21 15.05 -7.26 5.50
N ARG A 22 16.28 -6.73 5.51
CA ARG A 22 16.87 -6.08 4.34
C ARG A 22 17.47 -7.11 3.39
N VAL A 23 17.15 -7.00 2.11
CA VAL A 23 17.80 -7.75 1.03
C VAL A 23 18.40 -6.80 0.00
N MET A 24 19.49 -7.22 -0.65
CA MET A 24 20.18 -6.37 -1.63
C MET A 24 19.62 -6.55 -3.05
N GLU A 25 19.11 -7.73 -3.36
CA GLU A 25 18.51 -8.08 -4.64
C GLU A 25 17.04 -8.43 -4.44
N ALA A 26 16.23 -8.05 -5.40
CA ALA A 26 14.80 -8.34 -5.39
C ALA A 26 14.56 -9.85 -5.62
N PRO A 27 13.95 -10.56 -4.65
CA PRO A 27 13.75 -12.01 -4.71
C PRO A 27 12.67 -12.41 -5.71
N GLY A 28 12.66 -13.70 -6.09
CA GLY A 28 11.52 -14.36 -6.71
C GLY A 28 10.41 -14.66 -5.69
N SER A 29 9.31 -15.32 -6.12
CA SER A 29 8.13 -15.52 -5.27
C SER A 29 8.38 -16.44 -4.06
N GLU A 30 9.08 -17.56 -4.23
CA GLU A 30 9.37 -18.49 -3.12
C GLU A 30 10.20 -17.82 -2.03
N ASP A 31 11.32 -17.20 -2.40
CA ASP A 31 12.19 -16.49 -1.45
C ASP A 31 11.44 -15.29 -0.82
N ALA A 32 10.63 -14.58 -1.60
CA ALA A 32 9.87 -13.45 -1.11
C ALA A 32 8.82 -13.84 -0.07
N LEU A 33 8.14 -14.98 -0.28
CA LEU A 33 7.17 -15.54 0.67
C LEU A 33 7.84 -15.83 2.02
N GLU A 34 9.02 -16.48 1.99
CA GLU A 34 9.77 -16.83 3.19
C GLU A 34 10.35 -15.58 3.88
N LEU A 35 11.01 -14.70 3.14
CA LEU A 35 11.60 -13.47 3.67
C LEU A 35 10.56 -12.52 4.29
N ALA A 36 9.34 -12.52 3.76
CA ALA A 36 8.21 -11.77 4.31
C ALA A 36 7.64 -12.37 5.59
N GLY A 37 8.03 -13.60 5.95
CA GLY A 37 7.42 -14.37 7.04
C GLY A 37 5.94 -14.70 6.76
N LEU A 38 5.60 -14.99 5.49
CA LEU A 38 4.24 -15.28 5.03
C LEU A 38 4.01 -16.75 4.66
N ASN A 39 4.95 -17.63 5.00
CA ASN A 39 4.91 -19.08 4.70
C ASN A 39 3.97 -19.88 5.61
N TRP A 40 3.03 -19.22 6.28
CA TRP A 40 1.97 -19.84 7.07
C TRP A 40 0.66 -19.91 6.28
N LYS A 41 -0.23 -20.81 6.76
CA LYS A 41 -1.56 -21.02 6.18
C LYS A 41 -2.66 -20.57 7.13
N VAL A 42 -3.80 -20.24 6.55
CA VAL A 42 -5.03 -19.96 7.31
C VAL A 42 -5.94 -21.18 7.21
N ARG A 43 -6.28 -21.77 8.35
CA ARG A 43 -7.31 -22.79 8.47
C ARG A 43 -8.60 -22.20 9.03
N GLN A 44 -9.72 -22.80 8.72
CA GLN A 44 -11.02 -22.39 9.22
C GLN A 44 -11.52 -23.39 10.26
N GLU A 45 -11.86 -22.91 11.44
CA GLU A 45 -12.34 -23.70 12.57
C GLU A 45 -13.77 -23.32 12.96
N PRO A 46 -14.59 -24.28 13.41
CA PRO A 46 -15.91 -23.98 13.97
C PRO A 46 -15.78 -23.22 15.28
N ILE A 47 -16.78 -22.39 15.58
CA ILE A 47 -16.84 -21.59 16.80
C ILE A 47 -17.91 -22.16 17.74
N TYR A 48 -17.61 -22.19 19.01
CA TYR A 48 -18.50 -22.71 20.05
C TYR A 48 -18.73 -21.66 21.14
N THR A 49 -19.87 -21.73 21.79
CA THR A 49 -20.15 -21.00 23.04
C THR A 49 -19.42 -21.64 24.22
N ASP A 50 -19.39 -20.97 25.39
CA ASP A 50 -18.84 -21.54 26.64
C ASP A 50 -19.49 -22.88 27.04
N ASN A 51 -20.75 -23.09 26.68
CA ASN A 51 -21.47 -24.35 26.90
C ASN A 51 -21.24 -25.38 25.77
N ASN A 52 -20.22 -25.18 24.94
CA ASN A 52 -19.83 -26.08 23.85
C ASN A 52 -20.93 -26.24 22.77
N LEU A 53 -21.77 -25.24 22.56
CA LEU A 53 -22.76 -25.20 21.49
C LEU A 53 -22.16 -24.54 20.26
N LEU A 54 -22.28 -25.21 19.12
CA LEU A 54 -21.79 -24.70 17.83
C LEU A 54 -22.52 -23.39 17.49
N ILE A 55 -21.76 -22.36 17.07
CA ILE A 55 -22.28 -21.12 16.50
C ILE A 55 -22.42 -21.33 14.99
N PRO A 56 -23.65 -21.47 14.45
CA PRO A 56 -23.83 -21.75 13.04
C PRO A 56 -23.59 -20.49 12.18
N GLY A 57 -23.14 -20.69 10.94
CA GLY A 57 -22.95 -19.62 9.96
C GLY A 57 -21.65 -18.81 10.11
N TYR A 58 -20.81 -19.14 11.10
CA TYR A 58 -19.53 -18.46 11.35
C TYR A 58 -18.40 -19.47 11.54
N LYS A 59 -17.18 -19.02 11.23
CA LYS A 59 -15.93 -19.74 11.44
C LYS A 59 -14.85 -18.80 11.92
N ALA A 60 -13.88 -19.32 12.67
CA ALA A 60 -12.65 -18.63 12.99
C ALA A 60 -11.62 -18.89 11.89
N ASN A 61 -10.98 -17.83 11.37
CA ASN A 61 -9.76 -17.96 10.59
C ASN A 61 -8.59 -18.01 11.55
N VAL A 62 -7.83 -19.09 11.54
CA VAL A 62 -6.73 -19.36 12.46
C VAL A 62 -5.44 -19.54 11.68
N ARG A 63 -4.39 -18.87 12.09
CA ARG A 63 -3.04 -19.04 11.53
C ARG A 63 -2.42 -20.32 12.08
N ASP A 64 -1.91 -21.18 11.20
CA ASP A 64 -1.38 -22.50 11.57
C ASP A 64 -0.02 -22.42 12.29
N LEU A 65 0.74 -21.35 12.09
CA LEU A 65 2.06 -21.15 12.65
C LEU A 65 2.05 -21.07 14.20
N ASP A 66 1.03 -20.45 14.78
CA ASP A 66 0.99 -20.09 16.21
C ASP A 66 -0.42 -20.21 16.81
N ASP A 67 -1.36 -20.83 16.10
CA ASP A 67 -2.78 -21.00 16.50
C ASP A 67 -3.52 -19.67 16.76
N LYS A 68 -3.01 -18.58 16.18
CA LYS A 68 -3.57 -17.24 16.37
C LYS A 68 -4.87 -17.08 15.59
N VAL A 69 -5.93 -16.67 16.29
CA VAL A 69 -7.19 -16.30 15.65
C VAL A 69 -7.01 -14.94 14.97
N LEU A 70 -7.10 -14.93 13.65
CA LEU A 70 -7.00 -13.73 12.83
C LEU A 70 -8.32 -12.97 12.76
N GLY A 71 -9.45 -13.70 12.75
CA GLY A 71 -10.78 -13.09 12.74
C GLY A 71 -11.90 -14.11 12.71
N VAL A 72 -13.11 -13.62 12.90
CA VAL A 72 -14.34 -14.40 12.76
C VAL A 72 -15.05 -13.99 11.49
N VAL A 73 -15.31 -14.95 10.63
CA VAL A 73 -15.88 -14.75 9.30
C VAL A 73 -17.14 -15.59 9.11
N THR A 74 -17.93 -15.26 8.10
CA THR A 74 -19.08 -16.10 7.76
C THR A 74 -18.61 -17.39 7.08
N ASP A 75 -19.44 -18.43 7.10
CA ASP A 75 -19.17 -19.72 6.43
C ASP A 75 -18.99 -19.61 4.91
N ARG A 76 -19.48 -18.53 4.31
CA ARG A 76 -19.31 -18.20 2.88
C ARG A 76 -17.92 -17.60 2.55
N TYR A 77 -17.17 -17.19 3.58
CA TYR A 77 -15.85 -16.62 3.35
C TYR A 77 -14.89 -17.65 2.77
N LYS A 78 -14.24 -17.30 1.68
CA LYS A 78 -13.19 -18.09 1.02
C LYS A 78 -11.83 -17.53 1.40
N VAL A 79 -11.04 -18.35 2.08
CA VAL A 79 -9.65 -18.00 2.38
C VAL A 79 -8.87 -17.97 1.05
N VAL A 80 -8.08 -16.91 0.85
CA VAL A 80 -7.01 -16.88 -0.13
C VAL A 80 -5.70 -16.97 0.63
N GLN A 81 -4.95 -18.03 0.39
CA GLN A 81 -3.68 -18.28 1.07
C GLN A 81 -2.58 -17.32 0.60
N ASN A 82 -1.56 -17.14 1.41
CA ASN A 82 -0.46 -16.22 1.06
C ASN A 82 0.28 -16.66 -0.19
N ASP A 83 0.59 -17.94 -0.33
CA ASP A 83 1.23 -18.50 -1.54
C ASP A 83 0.36 -18.39 -2.79
N GLU A 84 -0.98 -18.54 -2.67
CA GLU A 84 -1.90 -18.27 -3.76
C GLU A 84 -1.85 -16.81 -4.22
N ALA A 85 -1.64 -15.88 -3.29
CA ALA A 85 -1.48 -14.45 -3.60
C ALA A 85 -0.19 -14.18 -4.39
N PHE A 86 0.92 -14.86 -4.05
CA PHE A 86 2.16 -14.78 -4.83
C PHE A 86 1.99 -15.41 -6.22
N ALA A 87 1.42 -16.62 -6.29
CA ALA A 87 1.14 -17.29 -7.57
C ALA A 87 0.22 -16.45 -8.48
N PHE A 88 -0.76 -15.77 -7.90
CA PHE A 88 -1.60 -14.83 -8.63
C PHE A 88 -0.79 -13.65 -9.19
N THR A 89 0.10 -13.07 -8.39
CA THR A 89 0.95 -11.94 -8.81
C THR A 89 1.90 -12.36 -9.93
N ASP A 90 2.51 -13.55 -9.82
CA ASP A 90 3.34 -14.13 -10.89
C ASP A 90 2.53 -14.34 -12.17
N GLY A 91 1.33 -14.88 -12.04
CA GLY A 91 0.43 -15.08 -13.19
C GLY A 91 -0.01 -13.79 -13.89
N LEU A 92 -0.02 -12.66 -13.17
CA LEU A 92 -0.34 -11.35 -13.74
C LEU A 92 0.85 -10.70 -14.45
N LEU A 93 2.04 -10.79 -13.88
CA LEU A 93 3.23 -10.09 -14.35
C LEU A 93 4.11 -10.94 -15.27
N GLY A 94 3.88 -12.25 -15.30
CA GLY A 94 4.62 -13.20 -16.12
C GLY A 94 5.92 -13.70 -15.48
N GLU A 95 6.73 -14.42 -16.24
CA GLU A 95 8.00 -14.96 -15.76
C GLU A 95 9.00 -13.88 -15.34
N GLY A 96 9.78 -14.17 -14.31
CA GLY A 96 10.85 -13.27 -13.84
C GLY A 96 10.38 -12.11 -12.96
N VAL A 97 9.18 -12.20 -12.41
CA VAL A 97 8.69 -11.22 -11.41
C VAL A 97 9.69 -11.03 -10.27
N ARG A 98 9.88 -9.79 -9.86
CA ARG A 98 10.75 -9.40 -8.75
C ARG A 98 9.95 -8.63 -7.71
N TYR A 99 10.10 -9.04 -6.46
CA TYR A 99 9.36 -8.48 -5.33
C TYR A 99 10.18 -7.42 -4.62
N GLU A 100 9.58 -6.26 -4.37
CA GLU A 100 10.22 -5.11 -3.74
C GLU A 100 10.03 -5.13 -2.22
N THR A 101 8.81 -5.37 -1.76
CA THR A 101 8.46 -5.54 -0.36
C THR A 101 7.27 -6.50 -0.23
N ALA A 102 7.22 -7.25 0.85
CA ALA A 102 6.01 -7.97 1.26
C ALA A 102 6.04 -8.15 2.77
N GLY A 103 4.87 -8.40 3.38
CA GLY A 103 4.80 -8.62 4.81
C GLY A 103 3.39 -8.71 5.36
N ALA A 104 3.32 -8.83 6.69
CA ALA A 104 2.11 -8.88 7.49
C ALA A 104 1.92 -7.61 8.32
N LEU A 105 0.68 -7.17 8.41
CA LEU A 105 0.20 -6.02 9.18
C LEU A 105 -0.85 -6.47 10.17
N LEU A 106 -1.03 -5.66 11.24
CA LEU A 106 -2.12 -5.85 12.19
C LEU A 106 -2.13 -7.28 12.77
N ASP A 107 -0.96 -7.78 13.15
CA ASP A 107 -0.78 -9.11 13.71
C ASP A 107 -1.23 -10.25 12.77
N GLY A 108 -0.85 -10.17 11.49
CA GLY A 108 -1.17 -11.17 10.48
C GLY A 108 -2.57 -11.05 9.86
N ARG A 109 -3.42 -10.16 10.38
CA ARG A 109 -4.79 -9.99 9.87
C ARG A 109 -4.83 -9.43 8.45
N LYS A 110 -3.79 -8.73 8.03
CA LYS A 110 -3.68 -8.14 6.70
C LYS A 110 -2.28 -8.39 6.13
N VAL A 111 -2.22 -8.76 4.87
CA VAL A 111 -0.95 -8.98 4.16
C VAL A 111 -0.88 -8.09 2.94
N TRP A 112 0.35 -7.76 2.52
CA TRP A 112 0.60 -7.09 1.25
C TRP A 112 1.80 -7.71 0.55
N ILE A 113 1.78 -7.59 -0.76
CA ILE A 113 2.85 -7.97 -1.67
C ILE A 113 3.05 -6.82 -2.65
N LEU A 114 4.27 -6.38 -2.84
CA LEU A 114 4.63 -5.34 -3.80
C LEU A 114 5.64 -5.90 -4.78
N ALA A 115 5.21 -6.11 -6.01
CA ALA A 115 6.06 -6.57 -7.11
C ALA A 115 6.43 -5.43 -8.04
N ARG A 116 7.66 -5.44 -8.58
CA ARG A 116 8.06 -4.51 -9.64
C ARG A 116 7.39 -4.90 -10.94
N MET A 117 6.88 -3.92 -11.65
CA MET A 117 6.44 -4.16 -13.02
C MET A 117 7.66 -4.28 -13.94
N PRO A 118 7.58 -5.12 -15.00
CA PRO A 118 8.71 -5.42 -15.86
C PRO A 118 9.20 -4.24 -16.71
N ARG A 119 8.40 -3.18 -16.81
CA ARG A 119 8.76 -1.97 -17.57
C ARG A 119 8.92 -0.78 -16.64
N GLU A 120 10.01 -0.09 -16.81
CA GLU A 120 10.32 1.18 -16.17
C GLU A 120 9.99 2.32 -17.11
N PHE A 121 9.61 3.45 -16.57
CA PHE A 121 9.32 4.66 -17.33
C PHE A 121 10.35 5.73 -16.99
N ILE A 122 10.90 6.34 -18.03
CA ILE A 122 11.78 7.50 -17.85
C ILE A 122 10.92 8.74 -18.04
N ILE A 123 10.80 9.54 -16.98
CA ILE A 123 10.10 10.81 -17.01
C ILE A 123 11.10 11.90 -16.65
N ASN A 124 11.39 12.77 -17.61
CA ASN A 124 12.39 13.85 -17.46
C ASN A 124 13.76 13.39 -16.92
N GLY A 125 14.23 12.23 -17.35
CA GLY A 125 15.50 11.66 -16.89
C GLY A 125 15.43 10.89 -15.57
N GLU A 126 14.30 10.92 -14.88
CA GLU A 126 14.07 10.09 -13.67
C GLU A 126 13.41 8.77 -14.05
N GLN A 127 13.98 7.69 -13.53
CA GLN A 127 13.46 6.34 -13.70
C GLN A 127 12.34 6.10 -12.70
N ILE A 128 11.11 5.93 -13.19
CA ILE A 128 9.95 5.57 -12.37
C ILE A 128 9.68 4.08 -12.56
N SER A 129 9.82 3.31 -11.50
CA SER A 129 9.48 1.89 -11.45
C SER A 129 8.07 1.73 -10.89
N PRO A 130 7.06 1.44 -11.70
CA PRO A 130 5.73 1.17 -11.18
C PRO A 130 5.72 -0.19 -10.49
N TYR A 131 4.83 -0.31 -9.51
CA TYR A 131 4.61 -1.53 -8.75
C TYR A 131 3.20 -2.04 -8.95
N LEU A 132 3.06 -3.35 -8.88
CA LEU A 132 1.80 -4.02 -8.61
C LEU A 132 1.72 -4.28 -7.11
N VAL A 133 0.73 -3.72 -6.44
CA VAL A 133 0.42 -4.02 -5.05
C VAL A 133 -0.75 -5.00 -4.99
N PHE A 134 -0.57 -6.07 -4.25
CA PHE A 134 -1.62 -7.00 -3.83
C PHE A 134 -1.83 -6.84 -2.33
N SER A 135 -3.08 -6.82 -1.87
CA SER A 135 -3.42 -6.80 -0.45
C SER A 135 -4.59 -7.71 -0.17
N ASN A 136 -4.47 -8.50 0.89
CA ASN A 136 -5.47 -9.43 1.38
C ASN A 136 -5.72 -9.21 2.87
N THR A 137 -6.94 -9.52 3.34
CA THR A 137 -7.29 -9.51 4.77
C THR A 137 -7.83 -10.87 5.18
N HIS A 138 -7.31 -11.42 6.26
CA HIS A 138 -7.73 -12.72 6.79
C HIS A 138 -8.79 -12.63 7.89
N ASP A 139 -9.13 -11.41 8.32
CA ASP A 139 -10.07 -11.13 9.40
C ASP A 139 -11.50 -10.83 8.92
N GLY A 140 -11.73 -10.88 7.60
CA GLY A 140 -13.02 -10.54 7.01
C GLY A 140 -13.33 -9.04 6.94
N SER A 141 -12.42 -8.16 7.38
CA SER A 141 -12.62 -6.70 7.39
C SER A 141 -12.51 -6.04 6.02
N GLY A 142 -11.98 -6.74 5.02
CA GLY A 142 -11.71 -6.16 3.71
C GLY A 142 -11.79 -7.13 2.55
N ALA A 143 -11.71 -6.57 1.35
CA ALA A 143 -11.62 -7.29 0.10
C ALA A 143 -10.15 -7.55 -0.27
N ILE A 144 -9.92 -8.54 -1.13
CA ILE A 144 -8.67 -8.64 -1.89
C ILE A 144 -8.60 -7.44 -2.81
N LYS A 145 -7.46 -6.77 -2.83
CA LYS A 145 -7.23 -5.61 -3.69
C LYS A 145 -5.93 -5.77 -4.45
N VAL A 146 -5.99 -5.45 -5.73
CA VAL A 146 -4.81 -5.39 -6.61
C VAL A 146 -4.79 -4.03 -7.28
N ALA A 147 -3.66 -3.35 -7.28
CA ALA A 147 -3.56 -2.03 -7.85
C ALA A 147 -2.18 -1.76 -8.45
N VAL A 148 -2.14 -0.92 -9.48
CA VAL A 148 -0.88 -0.39 -10.03
C VAL A 148 -0.62 0.97 -9.40
N THR A 149 0.57 1.12 -8.83
CA THR A 149 0.97 2.30 -8.06
C THR A 149 2.43 2.65 -8.27
N PRO A 150 2.81 3.94 -8.28
CA PRO A 150 4.21 4.36 -8.17
C PRO A 150 4.71 4.37 -6.72
N ILE A 151 3.85 4.06 -5.73
CA ILE A 151 4.16 4.17 -4.31
C ILE A 151 4.82 2.89 -3.82
N ARG A 152 6.01 3.02 -3.22
CA ARG A 152 6.68 1.92 -2.53
C ARG A 152 6.01 1.66 -1.18
N VAL A 153 5.34 0.53 -1.07
CA VAL A 153 4.61 0.15 0.14
C VAL A 153 5.55 -0.46 1.17
N VAL A 154 5.63 0.15 2.35
CA VAL A 154 6.49 -0.31 3.46
C VAL A 154 5.77 -0.37 4.81
N CYS A 155 4.53 0.11 4.89
CA CYS A 155 3.73 0.11 6.12
C CYS A 155 2.24 0.24 5.79
N ASN A 156 1.37 0.15 6.80
CA ASN A 156 -0.07 0.26 6.60
C ASN A 156 -0.49 1.62 5.99
N ASN A 157 0.19 2.71 6.32
CA ASN A 157 -0.12 4.04 5.78
C ASN A 157 0.20 4.12 4.28
N THR A 158 1.39 3.68 3.86
CA THR A 158 1.77 3.65 2.45
C THR A 158 0.92 2.66 1.65
N LEU A 159 0.49 1.54 2.26
CA LEU A 159 -0.45 0.62 1.63
C LEU A 159 -1.82 1.28 1.38
N ASN A 160 -2.37 1.94 2.40
CA ASN A 160 -3.65 2.64 2.27
C ASN A 160 -3.56 3.77 1.23
N LEU A 161 -2.46 4.52 1.21
CA LEU A 161 -2.21 5.56 0.21
C LEU A 161 -2.12 4.96 -1.19
N ALA A 162 -1.35 3.91 -1.38
CA ALA A 162 -1.21 3.22 -2.67
C ALA A 162 -2.57 2.74 -3.20
N LEU A 163 -3.38 2.12 -2.35
CA LEU A 163 -4.70 1.60 -2.73
C LEU A 163 -5.75 2.70 -2.96
N SER A 164 -5.72 3.79 -2.18
CA SER A 164 -6.70 4.89 -2.30
C SER A 164 -6.43 5.82 -3.48
N THR A 165 -5.17 5.98 -3.86
CA THR A 165 -4.76 6.85 -4.98
C THR A 165 -4.65 6.12 -6.30
N ALA A 166 -4.70 4.79 -6.30
CA ALA A 166 -4.60 3.99 -7.51
C ALA A 166 -5.78 4.24 -8.44
N LYS A 167 -5.51 4.78 -9.63
CA LYS A 167 -6.51 4.95 -10.69
C LYS A 167 -6.82 3.65 -11.45
N ARG A 168 -6.02 2.61 -11.22
CA ARG A 168 -6.21 1.24 -11.74
C ARG A 168 -6.12 0.29 -10.56
N SER A 169 -7.27 -0.15 -10.14
CA SER A 169 -7.40 -1.13 -9.07
C SER A 169 -8.52 -2.11 -9.40
N TRP A 170 -8.34 -3.30 -8.93
CA TRP A 170 -9.32 -4.35 -8.94
C TRP A 170 -9.54 -4.83 -7.51
N SER A 171 -10.77 -5.17 -7.17
CA SER A 171 -11.10 -5.69 -5.85
C SER A 171 -12.10 -6.82 -5.92
N MET A 172 -11.95 -7.79 -5.04
CA MET A 172 -12.80 -8.95 -4.94
C MET A 172 -13.13 -9.24 -3.48
N VAL A 173 -14.40 -9.44 -3.17
CA VAL A 173 -14.80 -9.96 -1.87
C VAL A 173 -14.51 -11.46 -1.78
N HIS A 174 -14.28 -11.95 -0.57
CA HIS A 174 -13.94 -13.34 -0.27
C HIS A 174 -15.11 -14.32 -0.42
N THR A 175 -15.95 -14.13 -1.44
CA THR A 175 -17.10 -15.00 -1.71
C THR A 175 -17.27 -15.23 -3.21
N GLY A 176 -17.77 -16.43 -3.57
CA GLY A 176 -18.05 -16.79 -4.95
C GLY A 176 -16.86 -17.42 -5.68
N ASP A 177 -16.82 -17.28 -7.01
CA ASP A 177 -15.76 -17.84 -7.87
C ASP A 177 -14.54 -16.90 -7.87
N VAL A 178 -13.51 -17.29 -7.14
CA VAL A 178 -12.26 -16.54 -7.04
C VAL A 178 -11.49 -16.63 -8.36
N GLN A 179 -11.48 -17.78 -9.02
CA GLN A 179 -10.67 -18.01 -10.23
C GLN A 179 -11.21 -17.25 -11.45
N GLY A 180 -12.52 -17.24 -11.67
CA GLY A 180 -13.11 -16.48 -12.78
C GLY A 180 -12.87 -14.96 -12.65
N LYS A 181 -12.86 -14.45 -11.42
CA LYS A 181 -12.55 -13.03 -11.15
C LYS A 181 -11.07 -12.70 -11.31
N MET A 182 -10.16 -13.67 -11.23
CA MET A 182 -8.74 -13.44 -11.50
C MET A 182 -8.47 -13.09 -12.98
N GLU A 183 -9.23 -13.66 -13.90
CA GLU A 183 -9.12 -13.29 -15.32
C GLU A 183 -9.62 -11.87 -15.59
N GLU A 184 -10.68 -11.44 -14.90
CA GLU A 184 -11.15 -10.04 -14.92
C GLU A 184 -10.06 -9.07 -14.40
N ALA A 185 -9.33 -9.48 -13.35
CA ALA A 185 -8.20 -8.70 -12.84
C ALA A 185 -7.10 -8.51 -13.88
N LYS A 186 -6.75 -9.56 -14.64
CA LYS A 186 -5.75 -9.45 -15.72
C LYS A 186 -6.16 -8.41 -16.76
N GLN A 187 -7.40 -8.42 -17.22
CA GLN A 187 -7.89 -7.43 -18.19
C GLN A 187 -7.83 -6.00 -17.65
N THR A 188 -8.18 -5.81 -16.37
CA THR A 188 -8.13 -4.50 -15.71
C THR A 188 -6.71 -3.98 -15.61
N LEU A 189 -5.75 -4.86 -15.33
CA LEU A 189 -4.33 -4.52 -15.15
C LEU A 189 -3.57 -4.40 -16.48
N PHE A 190 -3.98 -5.10 -17.54
CA PHE A 190 -3.40 -4.96 -18.87
C PHE A 190 -3.50 -3.53 -19.43
N MET A 191 -4.39 -2.73 -18.89
CA MET A 191 -4.51 -1.30 -19.20
C MET A 191 -3.50 -0.43 -18.42
N ALA A 192 -2.64 -1.04 -17.59
CA ALA A 192 -1.66 -0.30 -16.76
C ALA A 192 -0.65 0.50 -17.59
N GLU A 193 -0.24 0.01 -18.76
CA GLU A 193 0.67 0.75 -19.65
C GLU A 193 0.10 2.10 -20.10
N LYS A 194 -1.19 2.13 -20.45
CA LYS A 194 -1.86 3.39 -20.81
C LYS A 194 -1.96 4.34 -19.62
N TYR A 195 -2.20 3.77 -18.43
CA TYR A 195 -2.23 4.57 -17.20
C TYR A 195 -0.87 5.18 -16.89
N MET A 196 0.21 4.39 -16.93
CA MET A 196 1.55 4.88 -16.65
C MET A 196 2.03 5.91 -17.66
N SER A 197 1.74 5.71 -18.96
CA SER A 197 2.03 6.69 -20.00
C SER A 197 1.26 8.01 -19.80
N ARG A 198 0.03 7.95 -19.26
CA ARG A 198 -0.75 9.14 -18.91
C ARG A 198 -0.17 9.83 -17.68
N LEU A 199 0.15 9.07 -16.63
CA LEU A 199 0.78 9.57 -15.40
C LEU A 199 2.11 10.27 -15.72
N GLY A 200 2.91 9.66 -16.59
CA GLY A 200 4.15 10.27 -17.06
C GLY A 200 3.93 11.63 -17.70
N ARG A 201 2.97 11.73 -18.62
CA ARG A 201 2.63 13.02 -19.25
C ARG A 201 2.08 14.04 -18.23
N GLU A 202 1.29 13.60 -17.26
CA GLU A 202 0.81 14.48 -16.19
C GLU A 202 1.98 15.02 -15.35
N PHE A 203 2.96 14.19 -15.01
CA PHE A 203 4.17 14.62 -14.29
C PHE A 203 5.02 15.59 -15.11
N GLU A 204 5.22 15.33 -16.41
CA GLU A 204 5.90 16.28 -17.30
C GLU A 204 5.18 17.63 -17.38
N ASN A 205 3.86 17.63 -17.41
CA ASN A 205 3.08 18.86 -17.40
C ASN A 205 3.22 19.61 -16.05
N LEU A 206 3.18 18.90 -14.93
CA LEU A 206 3.39 19.51 -13.61
C LEU A 206 4.79 20.11 -13.47
N ARG A 207 5.83 19.52 -14.07
CA ARG A 207 7.18 20.08 -14.06
C ARG A 207 7.30 21.40 -14.84
N LYS A 208 6.49 21.58 -15.87
CA LYS A 208 6.46 22.83 -16.67
C LYS A 208 5.77 23.99 -15.94
N ILE A 209 5.04 23.71 -14.87
CA ILE A 209 4.35 24.71 -14.08
C ILE A 209 5.27 25.18 -12.95
N GLU A 210 5.97 26.27 -13.18
CA GLU A 210 6.79 26.91 -12.15
C GLU A 210 5.91 27.49 -11.06
N LEU A 211 6.32 27.33 -9.81
CA LEU A 211 5.65 27.85 -8.64
C LEU A 211 6.56 28.85 -7.93
N THR A 212 6.04 30.01 -7.62
CA THR A 212 6.68 30.94 -6.69
C THR A 212 6.48 30.47 -5.24
N ASP A 213 7.38 30.82 -4.35
CA ASP A 213 7.27 30.49 -2.92
C ASP A 213 5.93 30.91 -2.33
N ARG A 214 5.40 32.05 -2.76
CA ARG A 214 4.08 32.53 -2.34
C ARG A 214 2.97 31.55 -2.78
N GLN A 215 2.98 31.11 -4.02
CA GLN A 215 1.99 30.14 -4.53
C GLN A 215 2.09 28.80 -3.78
N VAL A 216 3.31 28.33 -3.47
CA VAL A 216 3.52 27.13 -2.66
C VAL A 216 2.86 27.28 -1.30
N MET A 217 3.06 28.41 -0.62
CA MET A 217 2.46 28.68 0.68
C MET A 217 0.93 28.77 0.61
N ASP A 218 0.39 29.37 -0.45
CA ASP A 218 -1.05 29.48 -0.64
C ASP A 218 -1.67 28.09 -0.93
N TYR A 219 -1.02 27.25 -1.73
CA TYR A 219 -1.45 25.87 -1.96
C TYR A 219 -1.39 25.01 -0.71
N ILE A 220 -0.36 25.13 0.13
CA ILE A 220 -0.28 24.44 1.41
C ILE A 220 -1.49 24.80 2.30
N LYS A 221 -1.86 26.06 2.38
CA LYS A 221 -3.03 26.50 3.15
C LYS A 221 -4.33 25.96 2.57
N LEU A 222 -4.43 25.92 1.24
CA LEU A 222 -5.62 25.39 0.54
C LEU A 222 -5.81 23.88 0.75
N LEU A 223 -4.71 23.11 0.75
CA LEU A 223 -4.74 21.65 0.95
C LEU A 223 -4.93 21.23 2.40
N LEU A 224 -4.51 22.08 3.34
CA LEU A 224 -4.59 21.86 4.77
C LEU A 224 -5.39 23.01 5.43
N PRO A 225 -6.71 23.10 5.15
CA PRO A 225 -7.55 24.14 5.72
C PRO A 225 -7.81 23.92 7.22
N TYR A 226 -8.16 24.97 7.93
CA TYR A 226 -8.75 24.81 9.25
C TYR A 226 -10.24 24.49 9.11
N GLU A 227 -10.62 23.26 9.44
CA GLU A 227 -12.03 22.84 9.44
C GLU A 227 -12.77 23.33 10.71
N ASN A 228 -12.03 23.54 11.80
CA ASN A 228 -12.55 24.07 13.06
C ASN A 228 -11.53 25.01 13.70
N GLU A 229 -11.70 26.31 13.49
CA GLU A 229 -10.80 27.35 13.99
C GLU A 229 -10.90 27.53 15.51
N ASP A 230 -12.02 27.16 16.13
CA ASP A 230 -12.23 27.28 17.58
C ASP A 230 -11.53 26.15 18.36
N ASN A 231 -11.13 25.05 17.68
CA ASN A 231 -10.41 23.95 18.28
C ASN A 231 -8.89 24.18 18.24
N SER A 232 -8.32 24.62 19.35
CA SER A 232 -6.90 24.93 19.47
C SER A 232 -5.97 23.73 19.18
N LEU A 233 -6.40 22.49 19.47
CA LEU A 233 -5.63 21.29 19.16
C LEU A 233 -5.63 21.02 17.64
N HIS A 234 -6.79 21.15 17.00
CA HIS A 234 -6.92 21.02 15.54
C HIS A 234 -6.04 22.06 14.83
N VAL A 235 -6.12 23.32 15.22
CA VAL A 235 -5.30 24.39 14.65
C VAL A 235 -3.81 24.10 14.80
N ARG A 236 -3.37 23.59 15.97
CA ARG A 236 -1.96 23.23 16.21
C ARG A 236 -1.52 22.08 15.30
N ASN A 237 -2.33 21.06 15.15
CA ASN A 237 -2.02 19.92 14.28
C ASN A 237 -1.91 20.34 12.81
N ILE A 238 -2.83 21.16 12.32
CA ILE A 238 -2.78 21.67 10.95
C ILE A 238 -1.54 22.56 10.74
N ASN A 239 -1.17 23.41 11.71
CA ASN A 239 0.04 24.20 11.61
C ASN A 239 1.30 23.35 11.53
N ARG A 240 1.41 22.28 12.35
CA ARG A 240 2.51 21.32 12.26
C ARG A 240 2.60 20.68 10.88
N LEU A 241 1.47 20.23 10.32
CA LEU A 241 1.42 19.63 8.99
C LEU A 241 1.83 20.61 7.89
N ARG A 242 1.43 21.88 8.01
CA ARG A 242 1.86 22.94 7.10
C ARG A 242 3.37 23.18 7.16
N GLU A 243 3.95 23.22 8.35
CA GLU A 243 5.40 23.35 8.58
C GLU A 243 6.16 22.12 8.01
N ASP A 244 5.67 20.91 8.25
CA ASP A 244 6.26 19.68 7.70
C ASP A 244 6.20 19.67 6.17
N MET A 245 5.10 20.11 5.57
CA MET A 245 4.97 20.24 4.13
C MET A 245 5.94 21.27 3.54
N GLN A 246 6.09 22.43 4.18
CA GLN A 246 7.05 23.45 3.80
C GLN A 246 8.48 22.90 3.81
N LYS A 247 8.87 22.29 4.94
CA LYS A 247 10.20 21.71 5.10
C LYS A 247 10.48 20.64 4.03
N ARG A 248 9.49 19.78 3.72
CA ARG A 248 9.64 18.79 2.64
C ARG A 248 9.78 19.44 1.28
N TYR A 249 9.01 20.46 0.99
CA TYR A 249 9.09 21.13 -0.29
C TYR A 249 10.42 21.86 -0.48
N PHE A 250 10.89 22.61 0.51
CA PHE A 250 12.07 23.47 0.37
C PHE A 250 13.38 22.74 0.67
N ASP A 251 13.42 21.79 1.62
CA ASP A 251 14.65 21.25 2.19
C ASP A 251 14.90 19.78 1.88
N ALA A 252 13.93 19.04 1.26
CA ALA A 252 14.11 17.63 1.00
C ALA A 252 15.30 17.36 0.07
N PRO A 253 16.27 16.51 0.49
CA PRO A 253 17.50 16.28 -0.29
C PRO A 253 17.27 15.65 -1.64
N ASP A 254 16.27 14.77 -1.74
CA ASP A 254 15.86 14.03 -2.93
C ASP A 254 15.13 14.91 -3.97
N LEU A 255 14.73 16.12 -3.59
CA LEU A 255 14.04 17.07 -4.47
C LEU A 255 14.88 18.30 -4.86
N LYS A 256 16.16 18.34 -4.49
CA LYS A 256 17.02 19.52 -4.75
C LYS A 256 17.15 19.86 -6.22
N ASP A 257 17.22 18.84 -7.08
CA ASP A 257 17.46 19.00 -8.52
C ASP A 257 16.15 19.14 -9.32
N VAL A 258 14.99 19.09 -8.66
CA VAL A 258 13.69 19.09 -9.35
C VAL A 258 13.22 20.50 -9.72
N GLY A 259 13.77 21.56 -9.13
CA GLY A 259 13.32 22.93 -9.33
C GLY A 259 12.01 23.26 -8.59
N ASN A 260 11.61 24.54 -8.58
CA ASN A 260 10.39 25.01 -7.92
C ASN A 260 9.19 24.88 -8.87
N ASN A 261 8.54 23.73 -8.87
CA ASN A 261 7.42 23.45 -9.78
C ASN A 261 6.31 22.62 -9.13
N ALA A 262 5.19 22.48 -9.83
CA ALA A 262 4.04 21.76 -9.34
C ALA A 262 4.30 20.25 -9.14
N TYR A 263 5.23 19.65 -9.87
CA TYR A 263 5.64 18.25 -9.65
C TYR A 263 6.31 18.09 -8.27
N ARG A 264 7.31 18.93 -7.95
CA ARG A 264 7.94 18.96 -6.62
C ARG A 264 6.90 19.09 -5.51
N PHE A 265 5.92 19.97 -5.71
CA PHE A 265 4.82 20.17 -4.76
C PHE A 265 3.98 18.88 -4.57
N ALA A 266 3.60 18.22 -5.66
CA ALA A 266 2.81 16.97 -5.62
C ALA A 266 3.57 15.84 -4.90
N VAL A 267 4.88 15.68 -5.15
CA VAL A 267 5.72 14.67 -4.48
C VAL A 267 5.84 14.97 -2.99
N SER A 268 6.10 16.22 -2.61
CA SER A 268 6.20 16.63 -1.20
C SER A 268 4.90 16.36 -0.44
N TYR A 269 3.74 16.63 -1.05
CA TYR A 269 2.43 16.33 -0.47
C TYR A 269 2.18 14.81 -0.34
N THR A 270 2.57 14.02 -1.33
CA THR A 270 2.44 12.57 -1.28
C THR A 270 3.27 11.97 -0.14
N HIS A 271 4.50 12.45 0.05
CA HIS A 271 5.35 12.02 1.16
C HIS A 271 4.77 12.42 2.53
N LEU A 272 4.20 13.62 2.67
CA LEU A 272 3.51 14.04 3.88
C LEU A 272 2.37 13.07 4.22
N ARG A 273 1.48 12.80 3.26
CA ARG A 273 0.33 11.89 3.43
C ARG A 273 0.73 10.46 3.75
N ALA A 274 1.86 9.98 3.24
CA ALA A 274 2.37 8.65 3.54
C ALA A 274 2.83 8.49 5.01
N HIS A 275 3.20 9.58 5.67
CA HIS A 275 3.66 9.60 7.07
C HIS A 275 2.57 9.95 8.09
N GLU A 276 1.44 10.49 7.63
CA GLU A 276 0.31 10.79 8.52
C GLU A 276 -0.39 9.53 9.01
N THR A 277 -0.63 9.45 10.31
CA THR A 277 -1.54 8.48 10.90
C THR A 277 -2.94 9.10 10.99
N ARG A 278 -4.00 8.26 10.95
CA ARG A 278 -5.39 8.71 11.09
C ARG A 278 -5.67 9.54 12.37
N HIS A 279 -4.80 9.44 13.36
CA HIS A 279 -4.90 10.20 14.62
C HIS A 279 -4.39 11.65 14.51
N ASP A 280 -3.66 12.00 13.46
CA ASP A 280 -3.13 13.35 13.28
C ASP A 280 -4.13 14.29 12.56
N LEU A 281 -5.24 13.75 12.07
CA LEU A 281 -6.27 14.48 11.29
C LEU A 281 -7.60 14.70 12.04
N VAL A 282 -7.71 14.27 13.31
CA VAL A 282 -8.93 14.44 14.13
C VAL A 282 -8.73 15.48 15.19
#